data_00b6aec7d1b6e486a0879f8d644a4aa6
#
_entry.id   00b6aec7d1b6e486a0879f8d644a4aa6
#
_cell.length_a   1.000
_cell.length_b   1.000
_cell.length_c   1.000
_cell.angle_alpha   90.00
_cell.angle_beta   90.00
_cell.angle_gamma   90.00
#
_symmetry.space_group_name_H-M   'P 1'
#
loop_
_entity.id
_entity.type
_entity.pdbx_description
1 polymer ?
#
loop_
_entity_poly.entity_id
_entity_poly.type
_entity_poly.pdbx_seq_one_letter_code
_entity_poly.pdbx_strand_id
1 'polypeptide(L)'
;MNVINKIVFAWLVVLPFAGQALDWPSKTTAELKADCVRFARENGLGEFADRIASESNTTNWIGETICFCENRFNLSAGKDHTDPERRRTFRLLDYPLHVDNYAPTTTKDEIAAYQSAVIAYQRRSIARVRREVKAAKVSPGSLQVWHIYNMAYVLKGARKTVLVDFTPHPFFGRNTPWTEADWQAFAELGDLLVITHPHGDHTSFPLMRRMRALGKTLVLPCKMRDRSTGESYSAGDKVVILDRDHAEPLSIDGVKFWNFMGNQGKGVPCNTYLIEIDGVRVVDNGDNSLKEREWNLVKCPPADIIISSTWSRVTNIVAACKATPGFKKDRAVFLPSHENELMHTVDHRESYREMYEGKKRLGCPGFTWPHVEPLAWGESLTFPLVPQGANPKP
;
A
#
# COMPACT_ATOMS: atom_id res chain seq x y z
N MET A 1 -34.83 -36.04 -8.19
CA MET A 1 -35.20 -34.62 -7.98
C MET A 1 -33.95 -33.89 -7.50
N ASN A 2 -33.25 -33.22 -8.43
CA ASN A 2 -32.03 -32.50 -8.12
C ASN A 2 -32.38 -31.06 -7.75
N VAL A 3 -32.13 -30.68 -6.51
CA VAL A 3 -32.24 -29.29 -6.04
C VAL A 3 -30.89 -28.66 -6.29
N ILE A 4 -30.80 -27.87 -7.35
CA ILE A 4 -29.65 -27.02 -7.64
C ILE A 4 -29.75 -25.82 -6.69
N ASN A 5 -28.93 -25.85 -5.65
CA ASN A 5 -28.70 -24.66 -4.80
C ASN A 5 -28.01 -23.56 -5.61
N LYS A 6 -28.80 -22.60 -6.08
CA LYS A 6 -28.27 -21.32 -6.56
C LYS A 6 -27.72 -20.57 -5.38
N ILE A 7 -26.40 -20.59 -5.24
CA ILE A 7 -25.69 -19.67 -4.35
C ILE A 7 -25.76 -18.30 -5.01
N VAL A 8 -26.69 -17.48 -4.53
CA VAL A 8 -26.74 -16.05 -4.85
C VAL A 8 -25.57 -15.40 -4.13
N PHE A 9 -24.53 -15.05 -4.87
CA PHE A 9 -23.53 -14.11 -4.40
C PHE A 9 -24.23 -12.76 -4.17
N ALA A 10 -24.56 -12.47 -2.93
CA ALA A 10 -24.97 -11.13 -2.55
C ALA A 10 -23.75 -10.22 -2.71
N TRP A 11 -23.69 -9.50 -3.81
CA TRP A 11 -22.82 -8.38 -4.01
C TRP A 11 -23.14 -7.36 -2.92
N LEU A 12 -22.26 -7.22 -1.95
CA LEU A 12 -22.30 -6.06 -1.08
C LEU A 12 -21.87 -4.87 -1.94
N VAL A 13 -22.85 -4.24 -2.57
CA VAL A 13 -22.66 -2.92 -3.17
C VAL A 13 -22.37 -1.99 -2.00
N VAL A 14 -21.11 -1.64 -1.85
CA VAL A 14 -20.69 -0.56 -0.97
C VAL A 14 -21.29 0.71 -1.57
N LEU A 15 -22.40 1.17 -1.00
CA LEU A 15 -22.93 2.49 -1.36
C LEU A 15 -21.85 3.53 -1.01
N PRO A 16 -21.52 4.42 -1.93
CA PRO A 16 -20.44 5.36 -1.72
C PRO A 16 -20.78 6.30 -0.57
N PHE A 17 -19.87 6.40 0.40
CA PHE A 17 -19.80 7.63 1.15
C PHE A 17 -19.50 8.74 0.15
N ALA A 18 -20.36 9.76 0.12
CA ALA A 18 -20.22 10.91 -0.75
C ALA A 18 -18.99 11.78 -0.37
N GLY A 19 -17.81 11.21 -0.56
CA GLY A 19 -16.59 11.96 -0.77
C GLY A 19 -16.52 12.18 -2.28
N GLN A 20 -16.58 13.42 -2.72
CA GLN A 20 -16.51 13.77 -4.13
C GLN A 20 -15.29 13.08 -4.75
N ALA A 21 -15.55 12.13 -5.65
CA ALA A 21 -14.55 11.57 -6.53
C ALA A 21 -13.82 12.72 -7.23
N LEU A 22 -12.51 12.66 -7.27
CA LEU A 22 -11.71 13.60 -8.03
C LEU A 22 -11.79 13.25 -9.52
N ASP A 23 -11.65 14.27 -10.36
CA ASP A 23 -11.92 14.30 -11.80
C ASP A 23 -11.00 13.38 -12.64
N TRP A 24 -11.05 12.08 -12.43
CA TRP A 24 -10.76 11.11 -13.48
C TRP A 24 -12.11 10.58 -13.98
N PRO A 25 -12.74 11.25 -14.98
CA PRO A 25 -13.91 10.66 -15.58
C PRO A 25 -13.51 9.30 -16.15
N SER A 26 -14.42 8.33 -16.06
CA SER A 26 -14.24 7.03 -16.70
C SER A 26 -13.86 7.23 -18.16
N LYS A 27 -12.60 6.94 -18.51
CA LYS A 27 -12.03 7.12 -19.84
C LYS A 27 -11.87 5.78 -20.51
N THR A 28 -12.08 5.75 -21.78
CA THR A 28 -11.73 4.59 -22.61
C THR A 28 -10.21 4.39 -22.63
N THR A 29 -9.76 3.18 -22.91
CA THR A 29 -8.34 2.86 -23.05
C THR A 29 -7.65 3.73 -24.11
N ALA A 30 -8.35 4.07 -25.18
CA ALA A 30 -7.86 4.95 -26.23
C ALA A 30 -7.67 6.40 -25.73
N GLU A 31 -8.61 6.94 -24.97
CA GLU A 31 -8.51 8.27 -24.37
C GLU A 31 -7.37 8.33 -23.36
N LEU A 32 -7.20 7.31 -22.51
CA LEU A 32 -6.07 7.21 -21.59
C LEU A 32 -4.73 7.18 -22.33
N LYS A 33 -4.64 6.43 -23.44
CA LYS A 33 -3.45 6.40 -24.30
C LYS A 33 -3.15 7.79 -24.85
N ALA A 34 -4.16 8.47 -25.40
CA ALA A 34 -4.01 9.80 -25.98
C ALA A 34 -3.54 10.82 -24.93
N ASP A 35 -4.10 10.77 -23.74
CA ASP A 35 -3.70 11.63 -22.61
C ASP A 35 -2.28 11.32 -22.13
N CYS A 36 -1.90 10.05 -22.06
CA CYS A 36 -0.54 9.60 -21.72
C CYS A 36 0.48 10.16 -22.74
N VAL A 37 0.20 10.04 -24.04
CA VAL A 37 1.04 10.59 -25.11
C VAL A 37 1.19 12.10 -24.98
N ARG A 38 0.06 12.81 -24.82
CA ARG A 38 0.07 14.26 -24.62
C ARG A 38 0.90 14.67 -23.42
N PHE A 39 0.63 14.06 -22.25
CA PHE A 39 1.39 14.33 -21.03
C PHE A 39 2.89 14.08 -21.22
N ALA A 40 3.28 12.97 -21.85
CA ALA A 40 4.66 12.65 -22.10
C ALA A 40 5.35 13.71 -22.97
N ARG A 41 4.71 14.17 -24.06
CA ARG A 41 5.25 15.24 -24.91
C ARG A 41 5.43 16.57 -24.17
N GLU A 42 4.40 16.99 -23.43
CA GLU A 42 4.43 18.23 -22.63
C GLU A 42 5.51 18.22 -21.54
N ASN A 43 5.95 17.05 -21.14
CA ASN A 43 6.93 16.86 -20.08
C ASN A 43 8.33 16.41 -20.59
N GLY A 44 8.63 16.63 -21.85
CA GLY A 44 9.95 16.39 -22.43
C GLY A 44 10.29 14.91 -22.67
N LEU A 45 9.27 14.05 -22.78
CA LEU A 45 9.41 12.61 -23.04
C LEU A 45 8.98 12.28 -24.48
N GLY A 46 9.40 13.10 -25.45
CA GLY A 46 8.96 13.03 -26.85
C GLY A 46 9.21 11.68 -27.50
N GLU A 47 10.42 11.12 -27.38
CA GLU A 47 10.75 9.81 -27.96
C GLU A 47 9.85 8.68 -27.40
N PHE A 48 9.60 8.71 -26.09
CA PHE A 48 8.68 7.76 -25.48
C PHE A 48 7.25 7.96 -25.98
N ALA A 49 6.79 9.21 -26.04
CA ALA A 49 5.46 9.55 -26.53
C ALA A 49 5.24 9.09 -27.98
N ASP A 50 6.23 9.30 -28.85
CA ASP A 50 6.16 8.89 -30.26
C ASP A 50 6.15 7.37 -30.40
N ARG A 51 6.92 6.66 -29.57
CA ARG A 51 6.91 5.20 -29.54
C ARG A 51 5.54 4.66 -29.18
N ILE A 52 4.92 5.09 -28.06
CA ILE A 52 3.60 4.59 -27.68
C ILE A 52 2.49 5.09 -28.61
N ALA A 53 2.65 6.25 -29.24
CA ALA A 53 1.69 6.76 -30.23
C ALA A 53 1.67 5.91 -31.50
N SER A 54 2.84 5.44 -31.97
CA SER A 54 2.99 4.62 -33.16
C SER A 54 2.52 3.17 -33.00
N GLU A 55 2.33 2.71 -31.76
CA GLU A 55 1.81 1.38 -31.47
C GLU A 55 0.42 1.17 -32.05
N SER A 56 0.34 0.33 -33.09
CA SER A 56 -0.92 -0.03 -33.73
C SER A 56 -1.79 -0.93 -32.83
N ASN A 57 -1.17 -1.70 -31.93
CA ASN A 57 -1.88 -2.47 -30.93
C ASN A 57 -2.36 -1.54 -29.80
N THR A 58 -3.67 -1.50 -29.60
CA THR A 58 -4.34 -0.61 -28.64
C THR A 58 -3.97 -0.89 -27.19
N THR A 59 -3.29 -1.97 -26.88
CA THR A 59 -3.03 -2.45 -25.50
C THR A 59 -1.55 -2.50 -25.12
N ASN A 60 -0.62 -2.58 -26.06
CA ASN A 60 0.81 -2.68 -25.77
C ASN A 60 1.35 -1.49 -24.98
N TRP A 61 0.81 -0.28 -25.21
CA TRP A 61 1.22 0.93 -24.54
C TRP A 61 1.14 0.83 -23.00
N ILE A 62 0.20 0.02 -22.47
CA ILE A 62 0.01 -0.17 -21.03
C ILE A 62 1.29 -0.76 -20.41
N GLY A 63 1.73 -1.90 -20.94
CA GLY A 63 2.93 -2.58 -20.48
C GLY A 63 4.20 -1.76 -20.71
N GLU A 64 4.33 -1.12 -21.87
CA GLU A 64 5.45 -0.23 -22.18
C GLU A 64 5.55 0.96 -21.25
N THR A 65 4.43 1.59 -20.93
CA THR A 65 4.41 2.73 -19.99
C THR A 65 4.81 2.29 -18.59
N ILE A 66 4.30 1.16 -18.11
CA ILE A 66 4.68 0.61 -16.80
C ILE A 66 6.20 0.32 -16.77
N CYS A 67 6.73 -0.39 -17.78
CA CYS A 67 8.17 -0.70 -17.84
C CYS A 67 9.04 0.56 -17.93
N PHE A 68 8.61 1.56 -18.68
CA PHE A 68 9.29 2.85 -18.76
C PHE A 68 9.33 3.54 -17.39
N CYS A 69 8.21 3.56 -16.66
CA CYS A 69 8.14 4.13 -15.32
C CYS A 69 9.03 3.37 -14.32
N GLU A 70 9.01 2.04 -14.32
CA GLU A 70 9.90 1.23 -13.48
C GLU A 70 11.37 1.58 -13.67
N ASN A 71 11.83 1.69 -14.92
CA ASN A 71 13.20 2.06 -15.22
C ASN A 71 13.55 3.45 -14.66
N ARG A 72 12.62 4.41 -14.77
CA ARG A 72 12.84 5.77 -14.24
C ARG A 72 12.84 5.80 -12.72
N PHE A 73 12.01 5.02 -12.04
CA PHE A 73 12.07 4.89 -10.59
C PHE A 73 13.43 4.31 -10.15
N ASN A 74 13.95 3.31 -10.85
CA ASN A 74 15.28 2.79 -10.56
C ASN A 74 16.38 3.83 -10.70
N LEU A 75 16.29 4.73 -11.71
CA LEU A 75 17.23 5.83 -11.92
C LEU A 75 17.06 6.98 -10.91
N SER A 76 15.87 7.12 -10.33
CA SER A 76 15.54 8.12 -9.32
C SER A 76 15.52 7.56 -7.89
N ALA A 77 16.00 6.34 -7.69
CA ALA A 77 16.06 5.72 -6.37
C ALA A 77 16.86 6.59 -5.39
N GLY A 78 16.28 6.82 -4.21
CA GLY A 78 16.88 7.69 -3.17
C GLY A 78 16.65 9.18 -3.36
N LYS A 79 16.01 9.63 -4.44
CA LYS A 79 15.54 11.00 -4.57
C LYS A 79 14.24 11.19 -3.80
N ASP A 80 14.07 12.36 -3.22
CA ASP A 80 12.88 12.67 -2.43
C ASP A 80 11.65 12.99 -3.31
N HIS A 81 10.52 13.17 -2.65
CA HIS A 81 9.23 13.49 -3.27
C HIS A 81 9.21 14.83 -4.04
N THR A 82 10.20 15.73 -3.82
CA THR A 82 10.27 17.01 -4.50
C THR A 82 10.94 16.91 -5.87
N ASP A 83 11.60 15.77 -6.16
CA ASP A 83 12.25 15.56 -7.46
C ASP A 83 11.22 15.61 -8.61
N PRO A 84 11.38 16.55 -9.56
CA PRO A 84 10.39 16.73 -10.64
C PRO A 84 10.28 15.52 -11.57
N GLU A 85 11.38 14.78 -11.77
CA GLU A 85 11.40 13.57 -12.61
C GLU A 85 10.60 12.46 -11.94
N ARG A 86 10.79 12.28 -10.64
CA ARG A 86 10.05 11.29 -9.86
C ARG A 86 8.54 11.59 -9.87
N ARG A 87 8.15 12.85 -9.65
CA ARG A 87 6.75 13.28 -9.73
C ARG A 87 6.15 13.04 -11.11
N ARG A 88 6.87 13.38 -12.18
CA ARG A 88 6.43 13.11 -13.56
C ARG A 88 6.23 11.62 -13.82
N THR A 89 7.14 10.80 -13.31
CA THR A 89 7.08 9.34 -13.46
C THR A 89 5.85 8.77 -12.77
N PHE A 90 5.52 9.18 -11.55
CA PHE A 90 4.29 8.76 -10.87
C PHE A 90 3.04 9.19 -11.63
N ARG A 91 3.00 10.44 -12.12
CA ARG A 91 1.86 10.92 -12.93
C ARG A 91 1.72 10.16 -14.24
N LEU A 92 2.83 9.76 -14.85
CA LEU A 92 2.81 8.96 -16.06
C LEU A 92 2.29 7.54 -15.79
N LEU A 93 2.64 6.97 -14.65
CA LEU A 93 2.19 5.64 -14.23
C LEU A 93 0.68 5.60 -13.94
N ASP A 94 0.06 6.70 -13.55
CA ASP A 94 -1.38 6.75 -13.34
C ASP A 94 -2.18 6.35 -14.59
N TYR A 95 -1.76 6.77 -15.80
CA TYR A 95 -2.51 6.50 -17.02
C TYR A 95 -2.75 5.00 -17.27
N PRO A 96 -1.71 4.12 -17.29
CA PRO A 96 -1.96 2.70 -17.46
C PRO A 96 -2.67 2.07 -16.25
N LEU A 97 -2.52 2.60 -15.03
CA LEU A 97 -3.20 2.05 -13.85
C LEU A 97 -4.67 2.46 -13.74
N HIS A 98 -5.12 3.46 -14.51
CA HIS A 98 -6.52 3.91 -14.55
C HIS A 98 -7.36 3.28 -15.67
N VAL A 99 -6.88 2.23 -16.32
CA VAL A 99 -7.75 1.43 -17.20
C VAL A 99 -8.89 0.84 -16.39
N ASP A 100 -10.12 1.12 -16.80
CA ASP A 100 -11.30 0.63 -16.10
C ASP A 100 -11.63 -0.80 -16.53
N ASN A 101 -11.20 -1.75 -15.74
CA ASN A 101 -11.45 -3.18 -15.96
C ASN A 101 -12.88 -3.62 -15.61
N TYR A 102 -13.73 -2.70 -15.15
CA TYR A 102 -15.13 -2.95 -14.81
C TYR A 102 -16.10 -2.23 -15.74
N ALA A 103 -15.62 -1.28 -16.56
CA ALA A 103 -16.46 -0.54 -17.49
C ALA A 103 -16.98 -1.45 -18.62
N PRO A 104 -18.25 -1.35 -18.98
CA PRO A 104 -18.82 -2.14 -20.08
C PRO A 104 -18.21 -1.76 -21.46
N THR A 105 -17.56 -0.61 -21.55
CA THR A 105 -16.88 -0.12 -22.75
C THR A 105 -15.49 -0.69 -22.95
N THR A 106 -14.89 -1.28 -21.90
CA THR A 106 -13.56 -1.89 -22.00
C THR A 106 -13.68 -3.32 -22.53
N THR A 107 -12.98 -3.60 -23.61
CA THR A 107 -13.03 -4.92 -24.27
C THR A 107 -12.34 -5.98 -23.43
N LYS A 108 -12.67 -7.25 -23.70
CA LYS A 108 -12.00 -8.39 -23.01
C LYS A 108 -10.49 -8.42 -23.26
N ASP A 109 -10.06 -8.05 -24.45
CA ASP A 109 -8.64 -8.01 -24.83
C ASP A 109 -7.89 -6.89 -24.10
N GLU A 110 -8.52 -5.72 -23.96
CA GLU A 110 -7.97 -4.61 -23.17
C GLU A 110 -7.86 -4.99 -21.69
N ILE A 111 -8.88 -5.62 -21.12
CA ILE A 111 -8.86 -6.12 -19.73
C ILE A 111 -7.73 -7.16 -19.56
N ALA A 112 -7.61 -8.11 -20.47
CA ALA A 112 -6.57 -9.14 -20.41
C ALA A 112 -5.15 -8.55 -20.50
N ALA A 113 -4.93 -7.61 -21.41
CA ALA A 113 -3.66 -6.93 -21.57
C ALA A 113 -3.31 -6.08 -20.34
N TYR A 114 -4.26 -5.32 -19.83
CA TYR A 114 -4.10 -4.54 -18.60
C TYR A 114 -3.73 -5.42 -17.41
N GLN A 115 -4.51 -6.46 -17.15
CA GLN A 115 -4.26 -7.37 -16.03
C GLN A 115 -2.89 -8.06 -16.18
N SER A 116 -2.53 -8.49 -17.39
CA SER A 116 -1.24 -9.11 -17.66
C SER A 116 -0.07 -8.16 -17.37
N ALA A 117 -0.16 -6.90 -17.83
CA ALA A 117 0.88 -5.90 -17.61
C ALA A 117 1.06 -5.56 -16.12
N VAL A 118 -0.05 -5.37 -15.40
CA VAL A 118 -0.04 -5.08 -13.97
C VAL A 118 0.51 -6.25 -13.15
N ILE A 119 0.08 -7.48 -13.46
CA ILE A 119 0.58 -8.68 -12.78
C ILE A 119 2.08 -8.86 -13.04
N ALA A 120 2.55 -8.61 -14.25
CA ALA A 120 3.97 -8.65 -14.56
C ALA A 120 4.76 -7.62 -13.75
N TYR A 121 4.25 -6.41 -13.61
CA TYR A 121 4.84 -5.36 -12.77
C TYR A 121 4.93 -5.80 -11.30
N GLN A 122 3.83 -6.28 -10.74
CA GLN A 122 3.81 -6.74 -9.35
C GLN A 122 4.74 -7.94 -9.11
N ARG A 123 4.83 -8.88 -10.06
CA ARG A 123 5.79 -10.00 -9.97
C ARG A 123 7.23 -9.52 -9.87
N ARG A 124 7.60 -8.52 -10.67
CA ARG A 124 8.94 -7.93 -10.59
C ARG A 124 9.16 -7.22 -9.25
N SER A 125 8.15 -6.48 -8.78
CA SER A 125 8.19 -5.80 -7.48
C SER A 125 8.33 -6.79 -6.33
N ILE A 126 7.54 -7.85 -6.29
CA ILE A 126 7.61 -8.93 -5.30
C ILE A 126 8.99 -9.59 -5.31
N ALA A 127 9.51 -9.95 -6.48
CA ALA A 127 10.82 -10.57 -6.63
C ALA A 127 11.95 -9.62 -6.16
N ARG A 128 11.84 -8.33 -6.46
CA ARG A 128 12.77 -7.30 -5.99
C ARG A 128 12.75 -7.20 -4.46
N VAL A 129 11.57 -6.99 -3.86
CA VAL A 129 11.45 -6.85 -2.40
C VAL A 129 11.98 -8.10 -1.70
N ARG A 130 11.59 -9.30 -2.15
CA ARG A 130 12.09 -10.56 -1.58
C ARG A 130 13.62 -10.63 -1.57
N ARG A 131 14.26 -10.28 -2.68
CA ARG A 131 15.72 -10.27 -2.81
C ARG A 131 16.36 -9.24 -1.90
N GLU A 132 15.84 -8.02 -1.90
CA GLU A 132 16.37 -6.91 -1.12
C GLU A 132 16.20 -7.14 0.39
N VAL A 133 15.02 -7.56 0.85
CA VAL A 133 14.76 -7.87 2.27
C VAL A 133 15.70 -8.95 2.76
N LYS A 134 15.93 -10.00 1.95
CA LYS A 134 16.89 -11.07 2.29
C LYS A 134 18.31 -10.56 2.44
N ALA A 135 18.73 -9.66 1.56
CA ALA A 135 20.10 -9.12 1.55
C ALA A 135 20.34 -7.99 2.56
N ALA A 136 19.28 -7.29 2.95
CA ALA A 136 19.39 -6.09 3.78
C ALA A 136 19.98 -6.38 5.16
N LYS A 137 20.99 -5.59 5.52
CA LYS A 137 21.60 -5.50 6.87
C LYS A 137 21.22 -4.13 7.43
N VAL A 138 20.27 -4.12 8.36
CA VAL A 138 19.77 -2.90 8.98
C VAL A 138 20.53 -2.67 10.29
N SER A 139 21.00 -1.44 10.50
CA SER A 139 21.70 -1.06 11.74
C SER A 139 20.72 -0.86 12.89
N PRO A 140 21.11 -1.09 14.15
CA PRO A 140 20.30 -0.72 15.30
C PRO A 140 19.90 0.76 15.28
N GLY A 141 18.64 1.06 15.60
CA GLY A 141 18.08 2.39 15.56
C GLY A 141 17.68 2.86 14.16
N SER A 142 17.78 1.99 13.16
CA SER A 142 17.29 2.22 11.79
C SER A 142 16.18 1.26 11.43
N LEU A 143 15.38 1.63 10.46
CA LEU A 143 14.34 0.79 9.86
C LEU A 143 14.41 0.91 8.35
N GLN A 144 14.34 -0.21 7.64
CA GLN A 144 14.12 -0.22 6.21
C GLN A 144 12.70 -0.68 5.93
N VAL A 145 12.01 0.08 5.05
CA VAL A 145 10.61 -0.12 4.70
C VAL A 145 10.52 -0.39 3.22
N TRP A 146 9.83 -1.44 2.80
CA TRP A 146 9.51 -1.73 1.40
C TRP A 146 8.01 -1.67 1.20
N HIS A 147 7.59 -1.03 0.12
CA HIS A 147 6.20 -1.03 -0.34
C HIS A 147 6.02 -2.10 -1.41
N ILE A 148 5.04 -2.96 -1.26
CA ILE A 148 4.74 -4.01 -2.24
C ILE A 148 3.58 -3.59 -3.13
N TYR A 149 2.43 -3.30 -2.54
CA TYR A 149 1.20 -2.91 -3.21
C TYR A 149 0.14 -2.52 -2.18
N ASN A 150 -0.67 -1.51 -2.46
CA ASN A 150 -1.74 -1.05 -1.58
C ASN A 150 -1.20 -0.67 -0.18
N MET A 151 -1.62 -1.36 0.86
CA MET A 151 -1.11 -1.18 2.23
C MET A 151 -0.07 -2.25 2.62
N ALA A 152 0.41 -3.07 1.66
CA ALA A 152 1.37 -4.13 1.95
C ALA A 152 2.79 -3.60 2.09
N TYR A 153 3.33 -3.68 3.30
CA TYR A 153 4.68 -3.23 3.65
C TYR A 153 5.51 -4.33 4.31
N VAL A 154 6.82 -4.26 4.10
CA VAL A 154 7.82 -4.97 4.90
C VAL A 154 8.56 -3.93 5.72
N LEU A 155 8.56 -4.08 7.05
CA LEU A 155 9.27 -3.24 8.01
C LEU A 155 10.40 -4.06 8.61
N LYS A 156 11.65 -3.73 8.28
CA LYS A 156 12.82 -4.48 8.76
C LYS A 156 13.73 -3.60 9.59
N GLY A 157 13.88 -3.96 10.85
CA GLY A 157 14.91 -3.45 11.77
C GLY A 157 16.15 -4.35 11.79
N ALA A 158 17.04 -4.11 12.70
CA ALA A 158 18.26 -4.92 12.88
C ALA A 158 17.97 -6.37 13.31
N ARG A 159 16.89 -6.57 14.06
CA ARG A 159 16.57 -7.85 14.72
C ARG A 159 15.25 -8.48 14.29
N LYS A 160 14.32 -7.67 13.79
CA LYS A 160 12.96 -8.11 13.51
C LYS A 160 12.49 -7.61 12.14
N THR A 161 11.71 -8.44 11.46
CA THR A 161 11.02 -8.13 10.22
C THR A 161 9.52 -8.30 10.44
N VAL A 162 8.76 -7.24 10.26
CA VAL A 162 7.30 -7.23 10.38
C VAL A 162 6.70 -7.08 8.99
N LEU A 163 5.78 -7.96 8.66
CA LEU A 163 4.98 -7.91 7.44
C LEU A 163 3.64 -7.26 7.78
N VAL A 164 3.16 -6.34 6.95
CA VAL A 164 1.93 -5.58 7.19
C VAL A 164 1.01 -5.69 5.99
N ASP A 165 -0.26 -5.99 6.22
CA ASP A 165 -1.37 -5.92 5.26
C ASP A 165 -1.12 -6.51 3.87
N PHE A 166 -0.53 -7.70 3.81
CA PHE A 166 -0.27 -8.39 2.56
C PHE A 166 -1.57 -8.82 1.88
N THR A 167 -1.75 -8.45 0.61
CA THR A 167 -2.89 -8.86 -0.21
C THR A 167 -2.48 -9.91 -1.26
N PRO A 168 -3.31 -10.95 -1.49
CA PRO A 168 -2.99 -11.98 -2.48
C PRO A 168 -3.34 -11.59 -3.91
N HIS A 169 -4.20 -10.61 -4.11
CA HIS A 169 -4.77 -10.30 -5.43
C HIS A 169 -4.86 -8.80 -5.68
N PRO A 170 -4.39 -8.31 -6.84
CA PRO A 170 -4.65 -6.95 -7.28
C PRO A 170 -6.05 -6.78 -7.87
N PHE A 171 -6.73 -7.88 -8.22
CA PHE A 171 -8.07 -7.90 -8.82
C PHE A 171 -8.96 -8.91 -8.11
N PHE A 172 -10.24 -8.65 -7.97
CA PHE A 172 -11.20 -9.55 -7.30
C PHE A 172 -11.11 -11.00 -7.82
N GLY A 173 -10.54 -11.88 -7.01
CA GLY A 173 -10.55 -13.32 -7.18
C GLY A 173 -9.90 -13.86 -8.46
N ARG A 174 -9.17 -13.04 -9.19
CA ARG A 174 -8.58 -13.42 -10.49
C ARG A 174 -7.10 -13.06 -10.54
N ASN A 175 -6.31 -14.00 -11.08
CA ASN A 175 -4.90 -13.78 -11.40
C ASN A 175 -4.07 -13.19 -10.24
N THR A 176 -3.37 -14.03 -9.55
CA THR A 176 -2.43 -13.59 -8.52
C THR A 176 -1.03 -13.37 -9.12
N PRO A 177 -0.31 -12.30 -8.72
CA PRO A 177 1.11 -12.15 -9.03
C PRO A 177 1.99 -13.08 -8.19
N TRP A 178 1.45 -13.64 -7.11
CA TRP A 178 2.17 -14.44 -6.13
C TRP A 178 2.30 -15.90 -6.55
N THR A 179 3.48 -16.45 -6.35
CA THR A 179 3.72 -17.89 -6.43
C THR A 179 3.74 -18.51 -5.04
N GLU A 180 3.59 -19.85 -4.96
CA GLU A 180 3.76 -20.58 -3.71
C GLU A 180 5.15 -20.33 -3.09
N ALA A 181 6.19 -20.23 -3.92
CA ALA A 181 7.55 -19.94 -3.49
C ALA A 181 7.70 -18.52 -2.92
N ASP A 182 6.93 -17.54 -3.42
CA ASP A 182 6.93 -16.19 -2.88
C ASP A 182 6.30 -16.15 -1.49
N TRP A 183 5.12 -16.78 -1.33
CA TRP A 183 4.47 -16.88 -0.02
C TRP A 183 5.36 -17.56 1.01
N GLN A 184 6.03 -18.65 0.63
CA GLN A 184 6.96 -19.36 1.49
C GLN A 184 8.14 -18.47 1.90
N ALA A 185 8.73 -17.80 0.92
CA ALA A 185 9.87 -16.91 1.17
C ALA A 185 9.53 -15.74 2.10
N PHE A 186 8.37 -15.08 1.92
CA PHE A 186 7.96 -14.01 2.82
C PHE A 186 7.61 -14.53 4.22
N ALA A 187 6.99 -15.71 4.33
CA ALA A 187 6.77 -16.34 5.61
C ALA A 187 8.06 -16.66 6.35
N GLU A 188 9.13 -17.05 5.65
CA GLU A 188 10.45 -17.28 6.23
C GLU A 188 11.15 -15.97 6.64
N LEU A 189 11.03 -14.92 5.81
CA LEU A 189 11.65 -13.61 6.04
C LEU A 189 10.99 -12.84 7.19
N GLY A 190 9.66 -12.92 7.35
CA GLY A 190 8.92 -12.25 8.40
C GLY A 190 9.06 -12.95 9.76
N ASP A 191 9.12 -12.17 10.83
CA ASP A 191 8.96 -12.65 12.20
C ASP A 191 7.51 -12.57 12.65
N LEU A 192 6.80 -11.49 12.24
CA LEU A 192 5.41 -11.23 12.53
C LEU A 192 4.66 -10.85 11.26
N LEU A 193 3.37 -11.18 11.21
CA LEU A 193 2.42 -10.62 10.25
C LEU A 193 1.35 -9.82 11.00
N VAL A 194 1.21 -8.57 10.65
CA VAL A 194 0.22 -7.63 11.22
C VAL A 194 -0.86 -7.37 10.19
N ILE A 195 -2.12 -7.40 10.60
CA ILE A 195 -3.27 -7.09 9.76
C ILE A 195 -4.07 -6.00 10.45
N THR A 196 -4.33 -4.91 9.72
CA THR A 196 -5.11 -3.78 10.25
C THR A 196 -6.61 -4.10 10.27
N HIS A 197 -7.12 -4.77 9.23
CA HIS A 197 -8.52 -5.15 9.14
C HIS A 197 -8.76 -6.34 8.16
N PRO A 198 -9.94 -6.99 8.23
CA PRO A 198 -10.18 -8.27 7.55
C PRO A 198 -10.58 -8.16 6.07
N HIS A 199 -10.40 -7.05 5.39
CA HIS A 199 -10.70 -6.96 3.97
C HIS A 199 -9.67 -7.70 3.10
N GLY A 200 -10.07 -8.12 1.90
CA GLY A 200 -9.25 -8.95 1.02
C GLY A 200 -8.03 -8.24 0.43
N ASP A 201 -8.05 -6.93 0.39
CA ASP A 201 -6.94 -6.06 -0.03
C ASP A 201 -5.91 -5.80 1.09
N HIS A 202 -6.17 -6.29 2.32
CA HIS A 202 -5.24 -6.22 3.47
C HIS A 202 -4.90 -7.61 4.03
N THR A 203 -5.61 -8.65 3.61
CA THR A 203 -5.51 -9.97 4.24
C THR A 203 -5.10 -11.05 3.25
N SER A 204 -3.96 -11.71 3.52
CA SER A 204 -3.52 -12.89 2.79
C SER A 204 -3.60 -14.17 3.63
N PHE A 205 -4.66 -14.93 3.47
CA PHE A 205 -4.76 -16.26 4.10
C PHE A 205 -3.65 -17.24 3.65
N PRO A 206 -3.19 -17.26 2.39
CA PRO A 206 -2.03 -18.04 2.01
C PRO A 206 -0.77 -17.73 2.83
N LEU A 207 -0.48 -16.46 3.10
CA LEU A 207 0.64 -16.06 3.96
C LEU A 207 0.40 -16.41 5.42
N MET A 208 -0.81 -16.14 5.95
CA MET A 208 -1.17 -16.47 7.33
C MET A 208 -0.97 -17.95 7.63
N ARG A 209 -1.40 -18.85 6.74
CA ARG A 209 -1.21 -20.29 6.88
C ARG A 209 0.27 -20.69 7.00
N ARG A 210 1.12 -20.11 6.13
CA ARG A 210 2.56 -20.42 6.14
C ARG A 210 3.27 -19.86 7.36
N MET A 211 2.95 -18.62 7.73
CA MET A 211 3.49 -18.01 8.97
C MET A 211 3.15 -18.88 10.18
N ARG A 212 1.89 -19.30 10.29
CA ARG A 212 1.45 -20.19 11.37
C ARG A 212 2.15 -21.57 11.33
N ALA A 213 2.30 -22.17 10.15
CA ALA A 213 3.02 -23.44 9.99
C ALA A 213 4.49 -23.35 10.39
N LEU A 214 5.11 -22.17 10.24
CA LEU A 214 6.48 -21.88 10.69
C LEU A 214 6.56 -21.43 12.16
N GLY A 215 5.46 -21.46 12.91
CA GLY A 215 5.41 -20.99 14.30
C GLY A 215 5.64 -19.49 14.46
N LYS A 216 5.36 -18.71 13.40
CA LYS A 216 5.45 -17.24 13.41
C LYS A 216 4.18 -16.60 13.96
N THR A 217 4.32 -15.40 14.50
CA THR A 217 3.20 -14.71 15.16
C THR A 217 2.34 -13.92 14.17
N LEU A 218 1.02 -14.05 14.32
CA LEU A 218 0.00 -13.24 13.64
C LEU A 218 -0.60 -12.25 14.62
N VAL A 219 -0.64 -10.98 14.27
CA VAL A 219 -1.28 -9.90 15.04
C VAL A 219 -2.50 -9.44 14.25
N LEU A 220 -3.69 -9.64 14.80
CA LEU A 220 -4.96 -9.48 14.09
C LEU A 220 -5.90 -8.52 14.83
N PRO A 221 -6.76 -7.77 14.14
CA PRO A 221 -7.74 -6.87 14.76
C PRO A 221 -8.93 -7.61 15.37
N CYS A 222 -9.21 -8.80 14.88
CA CYS A 222 -10.32 -9.63 15.32
C CYS A 222 -10.09 -11.10 14.93
N LYS A 223 -10.98 -11.99 15.41
CA LYS A 223 -11.02 -13.36 14.91
C LYS A 223 -11.33 -13.37 13.41
N MET A 224 -10.53 -14.11 12.65
CA MET A 224 -10.66 -14.22 11.20
C MET A 224 -10.92 -15.66 10.77
N ARG A 225 -11.55 -15.84 9.61
CA ARG A 225 -11.80 -17.15 9.02
C ARG A 225 -11.54 -17.14 7.53
N ASP A 226 -10.70 -18.05 7.08
CA ASP A 226 -10.52 -18.34 5.66
C ASP A 226 -11.73 -19.13 5.15
N ARG A 227 -12.55 -18.49 4.32
CA ARG A 227 -13.75 -19.12 3.77
C ARG A 227 -13.44 -20.24 2.77
N SER A 228 -12.25 -20.21 2.15
CA SER A 228 -11.86 -21.21 1.14
C SER A 228 -11.45 -22.54 1.76
N THR A 229 -10.85 -22.52 2.95
CA THR A 229 -10.38 -23.71 3.67
C THR A 229 -11.21 -24.03 4.91
N GLY A 230 -11.99 -23.06 5.40
CA GLY A 230 -12.69 -23.15 6.67
C GLY A 230 -11.81 -22.89 7.91
N GLU A 231 -10.51 -22.66 7.72
CA GLU A 231 -9.56 -22.43 8.80
C GLU A 231 -9.89 -21.15 9.58
N SER A 232 -9.79 -21.23 10.91
CA SER A 232 -10.05 -20.09 11.80
C SER A 232 -8.79 -19.65 12.52
N TYR A 233 -8.66 -18.34 12.65
CA TYR A 233 -7.57 -17.65 13.37
C TYR A 233 -8.19 -16.95 14.57
N SER A 234 -8.10 -17.61 15.74
CA SER A 234 -8.58 -17.10 17.02
C SER A 234 -7.39 -16.92 17.93
N ALA A 235 -7.54 -16.11 18.99
CA ALA A 235 -6.52 -15.95 20.03
C ALA A 235 -6.01 -17.30 20.55
N GLY A 236 -4.70 -17.42 20.67
CA GLY A 236 -4.03 -18.67 21.11
C GLY A 236 -2.56 -18.63 20.77
N ASP A 237 -1.95 -19.82 20.68
CA ASP A 237 -0.52 -19.91 20.35
C ASP A 237 -0.24 -19.27 18.98
N LYS A 238 0.67 -18.28 18.98
CA LYS A 238 1.09 -17.52 17.80
C LYS A 238 -0.02 -16.72 17.08
N VAL A 239 -1.21 -16.56 17.69
CA VAL A 239 -2.25 -15.65 17.19
C VAL A 239 -2.64 -14.68 18.31
N VAL A 240 -2.28 -13.42 18.13
CA VAL A 240 -2.61 -12.34 19.07
C VAL A 240 -3.74 -11.53 18.46
N ILE A 241 -4.87 -11.43 19.17
CA ILE A 241 -5.99 -10.59 18.79
C ILE A 241 -5.91 -9.29 19.58
N LEU A 242 -5.82 -8.17 18.90
CA LEU A 242 -5.84 -6.84 19.50
C LEU A 242 -7.23 -6.21 19.26
N ASP A 243 -8.20 -6.64 20.04
CA ASP A 243 -9.62 -6.27 19.96
C ASP A 243 -10.04 -5.19 20.98
N ARG A 244 -9.08 -4.50 21.59
CA ARG A 244 -9.28 -3.38 22.50
C ARG A 244 -8.13 -2.38 22.43
N ASP A 245 -8.38 -1.17 22.93
CA ASP A 245 -7.37 -0.13 23.02
C ASP A 245 -6.26 -0.52 24.01
N HIS A 246 -5.02 -0.29 23.59
CA HIS A 246 -3.82 -0.47 24.38
C HIS A 246 -2.98 0.82 24.30
N ALA A 247 -3.16 1.71 25.30
CA ALA A 247 -2.38 2.94 25.43
C ALA A 247 -0.98 2.70 26.00
N GLU A 248 -0.78 1.56 26.70
CA GLU A 248 0.52 1.07 27.12
C GLU A 248 1.03 0.02 26.12
N PRO A 249 2.36 -0.06 25.91
CA PRO A 249 2.91 -0.95 24.92
C PRO A 249 2.78 -2.43 25.30
N LEU A 250 2.30 -3.23 24.36
CA LEU A 250 2.36 -4.69 24.42
C LEU A 250 3.61 -5.16 23.71
N SER A 251 4.40 -6.01 24.34
CA SER A 251 5.54 -6.65 23.70
C SER A 251 5.12 -7.98 23.10
N ILE A 252 5.18 -8.10 21.78
CA ILE A 252 4.85 -9.30 21.02
C ILE A 252 6.11 -9.71 20.25
N ASP A 253 6.70 -10.84 20.58
CA ASP A 253 7.95 -11.36 20.00
C ASP A 253 9.08 -10.30 19.85
N GLY A 254 9.18 -9.37 20.83
CA GLY A 254 10.21 -8.33 20.87
C GLY A 254 9.92 -7.08 20.03
N VAL A 255 8.73 -6.97 19.45
CA VAL A 255 8.18 -5.77 18.84
C VAL A 255 7.16 -5.16 19.79
N LYS A 256 7.14 -3.83 19.95
CA LYS A 256 6.16 -3.17 20.81
C LYS A 256 5.01 -2.64 19.97
N PHE A 257 3.82 -2.81 20.51
CA PHE A 257 2.56 -2.37 19.89
C PHE A 257 1.75 -1.50 20.86
N TRP A 258 1.27 -0.38 20.36
CA TRP A 258 0.11 0.34 20.89
C TRP A 258 -1.00 0.12 19.89
N ASN A 259 -2.20 -0.13 20.37
CA ASN A 259 -3.34 -0.44 19.50
C ASN A 259 -4.52 0.44 19.86
N PHE A 260 -5.16 0.98 18.84
CA PHE A 260 -6.41 1.71 18.98
C PHE A 260 -7.42 1.15 18.00
N MET A 261 -8.50 0.66 18.56
CA MET A 261 -9.58 0.11 17.75
C MET A 261 -10.24 1.20 16.93
N GLY A 262 -10.28 1.00 15.65
CA GLY A 262 -10.97 1.83 14.68
C GLY A 262 -12.09 1.08 13.97
N ASN A 263 -12.55 1.65 12.87
CA ASN A 263 -13.61 1.11 12.03
C ASN A 263 -13.43 1.57 10.59
N GLN A 264 -13.59 0.65 9.65
CA GLN A 264 -13.64 0.98 8.22
C GLN A 264 -15.10 1.06 7.73
N GLY A 265 -15.96 1.78 8.45
CA GLY A 265 -17.39 1.83 8.14
C GLY A 265 -18.13 0.52 8.45
N LYS A 266 -19.45 0.58 8.53
CA LYS A 266 -20.35 -0.59 8.72
C LYS A 266 -19.95 -1.60 9.81
N GLY A 267 -19.13 -1.18 10.80
CA GLY A 267 -18.72 -2.04 11.91
C GLY A 267 -17.55 -2.98 11.60
N VAL A 268 -16.87 -2.83 10.48
CA VAL A 268 -15.63 -3.59 10.19
C VAL A 268 -14.51 -3.09 11.09
N PRO A 269 -13.95 -3.94 12.00
CA PRO A 269 -12.85 -3.52 12.84
C PRO A 269 -11.63 -3.19 11.99
N CYS A 270 -11.06 -2.00 12.22
CA CYS A 270 -9.85 -1.55 11.57
C CYS A 270 -8.97 -0.86 12.61
N ASN A 271 -7.87 -1.49 12.97
CA ASN A 271 -6.99 -0.97 14.01
C ASN A 271 -6.02 0.06 13.48
N THR A 272 -5.75 1.08 14.30
CA THR A 272 -4.59 1.94 14.15
C THR A 272 -3.50 1.41 15.07
N TYR A 273 -2.37 1.03 14.50
CA TYR A 273 -1.21 0.54 15.27
C TYR A 273 -0.12 1.61 15.34
N LEU A 274 0.53 1.72 16.51
CA LEU A 274 1.89 2.24 16.60
C LEU A 274 2.81 1.06 16.87
N ILE A 275 3.75 0.79 15.99
CA ILE A 275 4.66 -0.35 16.00
C ILE A 275 6.08 0.17 16.25
N GLU A 276 6.75 -0.28 17.32
CA GLU A 276 8.15 0.07 17.56
C GLU A 276 9.06 -1.13 17.28
N ILE A 277 9.97 -0.96 16.33
CA ILE A 277 10.98 -1.93 15.92
C ILE A 277 12.36 -1.28 16.11
N ASP A 278 13.17 -1.84 17.00
CA ASP A 278 14.52 -1.35 17.29
C ASP A 278 14.61 0.16 17.62
N GLY A 279 13.55 0.73 18.23
CA GLY A 279 13.45 2.14 18.62
C GLY A 279 12.89 3.06 17.55
N VAL A 280 12.61 2.57 16.34
CA VAL A 280 11.88 3.31 15.29
C VAL A 280 10.39 3.01 15.38
N ARG A 281 9.55 4.05 15.34
CA ARG A 281 8.12 3.96 15.55
C ARG A 281 7.34 4.26 14.28
N VAL A 282 6.54 3.28 13.87
CA VAL A 282 5.70 3.35 12.68
C VAL A 282 4.24 3.39 13.10
N VAL A 283 3.52 4.43 12.72
CA VAL A 283 2.05 4.42 12.76
C VAL A 283 1.56 3.78 11.48
N ASP A 284 0.70 2.78 11.62
CA ASP A 284 -0.09 2.23 10.54
C ASP A 284 -1.58 2.45 10.84
N ASN A 285 -2.23 3.26 10.03
CA ASN A 285 -3.63 3.62 10.23
C ASN A 285 -4.59 2.71 9.46
N GLY A 286 -4.10 1.86 8.58
CA GLY A 286 -4.95 1.10 7.65
C GLY A 286 -5.96 2.02 6.97
N ASP A 287 -7.19 1.55 6.84
CA ASP A 287 -8.33 2.28 6.28
C ASP A 287 -9.26 2.86 7.35
N ASN A 288 -8.73 3.14 8.51
CA ASN A 288 -9.54 3.59 9.64
C ASN A 288 -10.32 4.87 9.30
N SER A 289 -11.63 4.85 9.50
CA SER A 289 -12.54 5.95 9.21
C SER A 289 -13.08 6.66 10.47
N LEU A 290 -12.74 6.21 11.67
CA LEU A 290 -13.20 6.80 12.92
C LEU A 290 -12.33 7.97 13.37
N LYS A 291 -12.90 9.17 13.40
CA LYS A 291 -12.23 10.44 13.74
C LYS A 291 -11.59 10.46 15.13
N GLU A 292 -12.17 9.76 16.08
CA GLU A 292 -11.85 9.92 17.49
C GLU A 292 -10.71 9.02 17.95
N ARG A 293 -10.49 7.92 17.24
CA ARG A 293 -9.51 6.91 17.64
C ARG A 293 -8.07 7.33 17.34
N GLU A 294 -7.86 8.02 16.24
CA GLU A 294 -6.56 8.56 15.85
C GLU A 294 -5.97 9.48 16.91
N TRP A 295 -6.82 10.25 17.62
CA TRP A 295 -6.39 11.16 18.68
C TRP A 295 -5.84 10.44 19.92
N ASN A 296 -6.06 9.15 20.08
CA ASN A 296 -5.41 8.38 21.14
C ASN A 296 -3.90 8.29 20.94
N LEU A 297 -3.39 8.45 19.72
CA LEU A 297 -1.96 8.53 19.43
C LEU A 297 -1.24 9.65 20.18
N VAL A 298 -1.95 10.72 20.54
CA VAL A 298 -1.39 11.84 21.33
C VAL A 298 -0.84 11.37 22.68
N LYS A 299 -1.36 10.26 23.21
CA LYS A 299 -0.92 9.66 24.47
C LYS A 299 0.28 8.70 24.31
N CYS A 300 0.68 8.45 23.06
CA CYS A 300 1.76 7.53 22.74
C CYS A 300 3.10 8.26 22.55
N PRO A 301 4.22 7.53 22.51
CA PRO A 301 5.46 8.09 22.00
C PRO A 301 5.31 8.59 20.54
N PRO A 302 6.05 9.63 20.14
CA PRO A 302 5.92 10.21 18.80
C PRO A 302 6.35 9.22 17.71
N ALA A 303 5.61 9.22 16.60
CA ALA A 303 5.92 8.43 15.43
C ALA A 303 7.11 9.00 14.64
N ASP A 304 7.90 8.13 14.05
CA ASP A 304 8.97 8.44 13.11
C ASP A 304 8.49 8.27 11.66
N ILE A 305 7.62 7.28 11.41
CA ILE A 305 7.04 6.99 10.10
C ILE A 305 5.52 6.87 10.27
N ILE A 306 4.77 7.40 9.32
CA ILE A 306 3.31 7.30 9.29
C ILE A 306 2.91 6.70 7.95
N ILE A 307 2.29 5.52 7.99
CA ILE A 307 1.65 4.85 6.86
C ILE A 307 0.16 5.08 7.00
N SER A 308 -0.49 5.62 6.00
CA SER A 308 -1.93 5.83 6.03
C SER A 308 -2.51 5.80 4.63
N SER A 309 -3.64 5.13 4.51
CA SER A 309 -4.49 5.25 3.35
C SER A 309 -4.85 6.72 3.13
N THR A 310 -4.75 7.17 1.89
CA THR A 310 -5.17 8.52 1.51
C THR A 310 -6.69 8.69 1.46
N TRP A 311 -7.43 7.58 1.45
CA TRP A 311 -8.89 7.54 1.58
C TRP A 311 -9.37 7.93 2.98
N SER A 312 -8.71 7.39 3.99
CA SER A 312 -9.05 7.67 5.36
C SER A 312 -8.44 9.00 5.75
N ARG A 313 -9.18 9.84 6.30
CA ARG A 313 -8.94 11.12 7.01
C ARG A 313 -7.48 11.39 7.35
N VAL A 314 -6.62 11.37 6.35
CA VAL A 314 -5.18 11.62 6.48
C VAL A 314 -4.88 12.87 7.30
N THR A 315 -5.75 13.90 7.22
CA THR A 315 -5.63 15.12 8.01
C THR A 315 -5.75 14.88 9.51
N ASN A 316 -6.58 13.91 9.93
CA ASN A 316 -6.76 13.60 11.35
C ASN A 316 -5.56 12.85 11.91
N ILE A 317 -5.09 11.81 11.21
CA ILE A 317 -3.91 11.03 11.64
C ILE A 317 -2.68 11.94 11.74
N VAL A 318 -2.50 12.83 10.75
CA VAL A 318 -1.42 13.81 10.71
C VAL A 318 -1.53 14.80 11.86
N ALA A 319 -2.74 15.30 12.13
CA ALA A 319 -2.98 16.22 13.24
C ALA A 319 -2.71 15.55 14.60
N ALA A 320 -3.16 14.31 14.79
CA ALA A 320 -2.91 13.55 16.01
C ALA A 320 -1.40 13.32 16.22
N CYS A 321 -0.68 12.89 15.19
CA CYS A 321 0.77 12.72 15.28
C CYS A 321 1.51 14.04 15.58
N LYS A 322 1.10 15.15 14.96
CA LYS A 322 1.68 16.48 15.25
C LYS A 322 1.42 16.95 16.67
N ALA A 323 0.28 16.60 17.27
CA ALA A 323 -0.08 16.94 18.63
C ALA A 323 0.63 16.07 19.69
N THR A 324 1.27 14.98 19.28
CA THR A 324 1.99 14.07 20.18
C THR A 324 3.23 14.78 20.78
N PRO A 325 3.39 14.79 22.10
CA PRO A 325 4.55 15.42 22.73
C PRO A 325 5.88 14.83 22.21
N GLY A 326 6.81 15.70 21.86
CA GLY A 326 8.12 15.31 21.31
C GLY A 326 8.12 14.91 19.84
N PHE A 327 7.02 15.07 19.13
CA PHE A 327 6.95 14.85 17.69
C PHE A 327 7.91 15.78 16.92
N LYS A 328 8.71 15.19 16.03
CA LYS A 328 9.72 15.92 15.25
C LYS A 328 9.30 15.94 13.79
N LYS A 329 8.59 17.00 13.41
CA LYS A 329 8.06 17.19 12.05
C LYS A 329 9.15 17.15 10.95
N ASP A 330 10.33 17.65 11.26
CA ASP A 330 11.49 17.70 10.37
C ASP A 330 12.18 16.35 10.15
N ARG A 331 11.80 15.34 10.91
CA ARG A 331 12.34 13.98 10.80
C ARG A 331 11.32 12.93 10.40
N ALA A 332 10.06 13.13 10.77
CA ALA A 332 9.03 12.15 10.53
C ALA A 332 8.68 12.06 9.04
N VAL A 333 8.54 10.84 8.55
CA VAL A 333 8.20 10.51 7.18
C VAL A 333 6.73 10.13 7.08
N PHE A 334 6.03 10.68 6.09
CA PHE A 334 4.69 10.26 5.73
C PHE A 334 4.74 9.41 4.45
N LEU A 335 4.27 8.17 4.56
CA LEU A 335 4.12 7.23 3.44
C LEU A 335 2.64 7.17 3.08
N PRO A 336 2.20 7.92 2.06
CA PRO A 336 0.86 7.79 1.54
C PRO A 336 0.71 6.40 0.93
N SER A 337 -0.45 5.80 1.10
CA SER A 337 -0.72 4.42 0.74
C SER A 337 -2.16 4.25 0.26
N HIS A 338 -2.50 3.07 -0.24
CA HIS A 338 -3.79 2.73 -0.81
C HIS A 338 -4.07 3.39 -2.17
N GLU A 339 -3.04 3.98 -2.77
CA GLU A 339 -3.15 4.54 -4.11
C GLU A 339 -3.20 3.44 -5.16
N ASN A 340 -3.95 3.72 -6.22
CA ASN A 340 -4.16 2.81 -7.34
C ASN A 340 -4.61 1.39 -6.89
N GLU A 341 -5.46 1.33 -5.87
CA GLU A 341 -6.05 0.07 -5.43
C GLU A 341 -6.98 -0.46 -6.52
N LEU A 342 -6.57 -1.58 -7.16
CA LEU A 342 -7.12 -2.05 -8.43
C LEU A 342 -8.39 -2.89 -8.27
N MET A 343 -8.79 -3.24 -7.05
CA MET A 343 -10.10 -3.84 -6.77
C MET A 343 -11.23 -2.82 -6.79
N HIS A 344 -10.92 -1.54 -6.65
CA HIS A 344 -11.90 -0.47 -6.80
C HIS A 344 -12.12 -0.11 -8.28
N THR A 345 -13.30 0.42 -8.58
CA THR A 345 -13.57 1.11 -9.86
C THR A 345 -12.71 2.37 -9.96
N VAL A 346 -12.44 2.84 -11.16
CA VAL A 346 -11.56 4.01 -11.38
C VAL A 346 -12.04 5.26 -10.63
N ASP A 347 -13.35 5.42 -10.45
CA ASP A 347 -13.94 6.55 -9.70
C ASP A 347 -13.60 6.51 -8.20
N HIS A 348 -13.17 5.37 -7.71
CA HIS A 348 -12.81 5.13 -6.33
C HIS A 348 -11.32 4.80 -6.13
N ARG A 349 -10.51 4.87 -7.19
CA ARG A 349 -9.05 4.74 -7.10
C ARG A 349 -8.44 6.10 -6.84
N GLU A 350 -7.54 6.18 -5.88
CA GLU A 350 -6.69 7.35 -5.72
C GLU A 350 -5.47 7.24 -6.62
N SER A 351 -5.20 8.30 -7.36
CA SER A 351 -4.04 8.37 -8.23
C SER A 351 -2.82 8.95 -7.51
N TYR A 352 -1.64 8.65 -8.00
CA TYR A 352 -0.42 9.35 -7.57
C TYR A 352 -0.50 10.86 -7.83
N ARG A 353 -1.20 11.26 -8.91
CA ARG A 353 -1.46 12.67 -9.18
C ARG A 353 -2.18 13.34 -8.02
N GLU A 354 -3.19 12.69 -7.46
CA GLU A 354 -3.97 13.22 -6.35
C GLU A 354 -3.12 13.39 -5.09
N MET A 355 -2.16 12.51 -4.87
CA MET A 355 -1.20 12.65 -3.77
C MET A 355 -0.36 13.91 -3.90
N TYR A 356 0.14 14.19 -5.11
CA TYR A 356 1.04 15.31 -5.35
C TYR A 356 0.32 16.64 -5.55
N GLU A 357 -0.83 16.61 -6.22
CA GLU A 357 -1.61 17.81 -6.56
C GLU A 357 -2.81 18.01 -5.63
N GLY A 358 -2.99 17.09 -4.69
CA GLY A 358 -4.21 16.91 -3.92
C GLY A 358 -4.66 18.13 -3.16
N LYS A 359 -5.56 18.88 -3.76
CA LYS A 359 -6.26 20.02 -3.13
C LYS A 359 -7.16 19.61 -1.97
N LYS A 360 -7.47 18.33 -1.82
CA LYS A 360 -8.48 17.87 -0.86
C LYS A 360 -7.97 16.94 0.23
N ARG A 361 -6.78 16.31 0.09
CA ARG A 361 -6.30 15.30 1.05
C ARG A 361 -4.90 15.59 1.57
N LEU A 362 -3.85 15.46 0.77
CA LEU A 362 -2.50 15.86 1.16
C LEU A 362 -2.26 17.36 0.94
N GLY A 363 -2.95 17.97 -0.01
CA GLY A 363 -2.93 19.40 -0.29
C GLY A 363 -3.90 20.22 0.54
N CYS A 364 -4.45 19.73 1.65
CA CYS A 364 -5.25 20.54 2.54
C CYS A 364 -4.48 21.79 2.97
N PRO A 365 -5.10 22.98 2.99
CA PRO A 365 -4.49 24.16 3.57
C PRO A 365 -3.93 23.84 4.96
N GLY A 366 -2.62 24.02 5.16
CA GLY A 366 -1.96 23.65 6.41
C GLY A 366 -1.34 22.24 6.46
N PHE A 367 -1.55 21.37 5.47
CA PHE A 367 -0.78 20.15 5.33
C PHE A 367 0.61 20.48 4.76
N THR A 368 1.51 20.87 5.62
CA THR A 368 2.92 21.05 5.30
C THR A 368 3.70 19.93 5.97
N TRP A 369 3.98 18.86 5.23
CA TRP A 369 4.84 17.80 5.70
C TRP A 369 6.11 17.83 4.85
N PRO A 370 7.31 17.93 5.46
CA PRO A 370 8.55 18.06 4.68
C PRO A 370 8.96 16.77 4.00
N HIS A 371 8.51 15.61 4.52
CA HIS A 371 8.94 14.30 4.04
C HIS A 371 7.73 13.41 3.71
N VAL A 372 7.08 13.73 2.59
CA VAL A 372 6.07 12.85 1.97
C VAL A 372 6.77 12.00 0.93
N GLU A 373 6.82 10.69 1.16
CA GLU A 373 7.59 9.77 0.34
C GLU A 373 6.67 8.69 -0.26
N PRO A 374 5.95 8.98 -1.35
CA PRO A 374 5.27 7.90 -2.06
C PRO A 374 6.30 6.93 -2.61
N LEU A 375 6.10 5.65 -2.33
CA LEU A 375 6.94 4.58 -2.84
C LEU A 375 6.22 3.87 -3.98
N ALA A 376 6.87 3.73 -5.12
CA ALA A 376 6.38 2.84 -6.16
C ALA A 376 6.44 1.38 -5.67
N TRP A 377 5.65 0.52 -6.28
CA TRP A 377 5.65 -0.89 -5.91
C TRP A 377 7.02 -1.51 -6.10
N GLY A 378 7.55 -2.10 -5.05
CA GLY A 378 8.88 -2.68 -5.00
C GLY A 378 9.99 -1.72 -4.54
N GLU A 379 9.68 -0.46 -4.28
CA GLU A 379 10.67 0.47 -3.73
C GLU A 379 10.83 0.36 -2.23
N SER A 380 11.93 0.90 -1.73
CA SER A 380 12.24 0.95 -0.30
C SER A 380 12.72 2.32 0.15
N LEU A 381 12.53 2.56 1.44
CA LEU A 381 13.01 3.72 2.18
C LEU A 381 13.81 3.24 3.39
N THR A 382 14.91 3.91 3.70
CA THR A 382 15.66 3.69 4.96
C THR A 382 15.43 4.88 5.89
N PHE A 383 15.01 4.61 7.12
CA PHE A 383 14.86 5.60 8.18
C PHE A 383 15.96 5.41 9.24
N PRO A 384 16.55 6.48 9.83
CA PRO A 384 16.33 7.88 9.46
C PRO A 384 16.78 8.19 8.03
N LEU A 385 16.11 9.17 7.41
CA LEU A 385 16.51 9.65 6.08
C LEU A 385 17.94 10.17 6.13
N VAL A 386 18.78 9.71 5.22
CA VAL A 386 20.13 10.25 5.08
C VAL A 386 20.01 11.63 4.41
N PRO A 387 20.55 12.71 5.02
CA PRO A 387 20.52 14.02 4.38
C PRO A 387 21.12 13.95 2.98
N GLN A 388 20.44 14.53 1.99
CA GLN A 388 20.98 14.63 0.62
C GLN A 388 22.33 15.36 0.66
N GLY A 389 23.37 14.74 0.16
CA GLY A 389 24.75 15.26 0.17
C GLY A 389 25.67 14.67 1.24
N ALA A 390 25.19 13.85 2.15
CA ALA A 390 26.05 13.05 2.99
C ALA A 390 26.52 11.83 2.18
N ASN A 391 27.67 11.90 1.55
CA ASN A 391 28.31 10.71 0.99
C ASN A 391 28.42 9.65 2.11
N PRO A 392 27.94 8.40 1.90
CA PRO A 392 28.29 7.33 2.82
C PRO A 392 29.82 7.24 2.83
N LYS A 393 30.44 7.50 3.98
CA LYS A 393 31.87 7.20 4.13
C LYS A 393 32.09 5.72 3.82
N PRO A 394 33.08 5.39 3.00
CA PRO A 394 33.36 4.02 2.59
C PRO A 394 33.64 3.08 3.77
#